data_ed5d4c4d70ffbdd4744f94c07af7d760
#
_entry.id   ed5d4c4d70ffbdd4744f94c07af7d760
#
_cell.length_a   1.000
_cell.length_b   1.000
_cell.length_c   1.000
_cell.angle_alpha   90.00
_cell.angle_beta   90.00
_cell.angle_gamma   90.00
#
_symmetry.space_group_name_H-M   'P 1'
#
loop_
_entity.id
_entity.type
_entity.pdbx_description
1 polymer ?
#
loop_
_entity_poly.entity_id
_entity_poly.type
_entity_poly.pdbx_seq_one_letter_code
_entity_poly.pdbx_strand_id
1 'polypeptide(L)'
;MTRIIAGFAGSLSLAVPGYGTRPTSDRVREAIFSALEARAAIDGMRVLDLYSGSGALGLEAASRGAAHVTLVDRLAATSRDNATRVLKQAPKDAPPIVVTLGQPVQAFLVSARDSWDLVFMDPPYDFGLPEIEQNLEALASRLKPGAIVVLERSSRTPAQGWPAGISLERRKDYGDTALYWLAAG
;
A
#
# COMPACT_ATOMS: atom_id res chain seq x y z
N MET A 1 -9.14 -15.96 4.53
CA MET A 1 -8.31 -16.22 3.33
C MET A 1 -8.22 -14.93 2.55
N THR A 2 -7.02 -14.47 2.20
CA THR A 2 -6.82 -13.24 1.42
C THR A 2 -6.69 -13.60 -0.06
N ARG A 3 -7.27 -12.80 -0.95
CA ARG A 3 -7.23 -13.03 -2.41
C ARG A 3 -7.12 -11.72 -3.16
N ILE A 4 -6.65 -11.78 -4.40
CA ILE A 4 -6.79 -10.69 -5.36
C ILE A 4 -8.27 -10.57 -5.73
N ILE A 5 -8.81 -9.36 -5.70
CA ILE A 5 -10.24 -9.12 -5.92
C ILE A 5 -10.53 -9.01 -7.42
N ALA A 6 -9.75 -8.22 -8.15
CA ALA A 6 -9.98 -7.94 -9.56
C ALA A 6 -8.69 -7.85 -10.38
N GLY A 7 -8.83 -7.56 -11.69
CA GLY A 7 -7.72 -7.46 -12.63
C GLY A 7 -7.27 -8.82 -13.16
N PHE A 8 -6.06 -8.88 -13.75
CA PHE A 8 -5.58 -10.07 -14.44
C PHE A 8 -5.37 -11.29 -13.53
N ALA A 9 -5.14 -11.08 -12.22
CA ALA A 9 -4.99 -12.15 -11.22
C ALA A 9 -6.22 -12.30 -10.31
N GLY A 10 -7.37 -11.80 -10.70
CA GLY A 10 -8.62 -11.85 -9.93
C GLY A 10 -8.91 -13.27 -9.44
N SER A 11 -9.36 -13.38 -8.18
CA SER A 11 -9.64 -14.63 -7.45
C SER A 11 -8.41 -15.45 -7.02
N LEU A 12 -7.18 -15.06 -7.36
CA LEU A 12 -5.97 -15.74 -6.90
C LEU A 12 -5.83 -15.60 -5.39
N SER A 13 -5.78 -16.74 -4.69
CA SER A 13 -5.55 -16.77 -3.24
C SER A 13 -4.10 -16.41 -2.91
N LEU A 14 -3.92 -15.55 -1.91
CA LEU A 14 -2.63 -15.14 -1.41
C LEU A 14 -2.32 -15.84 -0.07
N ALA A 15 -1.08 -16.24 0.11
CA ALA A 15 -0.59 -16.67 1.41
C ALA A 15 -0.54 -15.47 2.38
N VAL A 16 -0.82 -15.73 3.65
CA VAL A 16 -0.77 -14.72 4.72
C VAL A 16 0.36 -15.11 5.68
N PRO A 17 1.17 -14.16 6.17
CA PRO A 17 2.19 -14.45 7.18
C PRO A 17 1.59 -15.10 8.42
N GLY A 18 2.30 -16.06 9.02
CA GLY A 18 1.77 -16.96 10.06
C GLY A 18 1.47 -16.33 11.41
N TYR A 19 1.91 -15.10 11.70
CA TYR A 19 1.76 -14.47 13.02
C TYR A 19 1.53 -12.95 12.91
N GLY A 20 0.60 -12.44 13.73
CA GLY A 20 0.57 -11.05 14.19
C GLY A 20 -0.07 -10.01 13.29
N THR A 21 -0.52 -10.34 12.10
CA THR A 21 -1.18 -9.37 11.22
C THR A 21 -2.65 -9.73 11.01
N ARG A 22 -3.55 -8.81 11.38
CA ARG A 22 -4.93 -8.84 10.92
C ARG A 22 -4.95 -8.30 9.49
N PRO A 23 -5.21 -9.12 8.46
CA PRO A 23 -5.26 -8.62 7.09
C PRO A 23 -6.36 -7.57 6.97
N THR A 24 -6.10 -6.50 6.22
CA THR A 24 -7.16 -5.57 5.79
C THR A 24 -8.29 -6.39 5.17
N SER A 25 -9.52 -6.21 5.66
CA SER A 25 -10.65 -7.01 5.19
C SER A 25 -10.90 -6.80 3.70
N ASP A 26 -11.44 -7.82 3.03
CA ASP A 26 -11.82 -7.72 1.61
C ASP A 26 -12.75 -6.51 1.37
N ARG A 27 -13.69 -6.26 2.28
CA ARG A 27 -14.58 -5.09 2.20
C ARG A 27 -13.83 -3.75 2.20
N VAL A 28 -12.85 -3.61 3.07
CA VAL A 28 -12.03 -2.38 3.13
C VAL A 28 -11.18 -2.25 1.87
N ARG A 29 -10.58 -3.34 1.40
CA ARG A 29 -9.81 -3.34 0.15
C ARG A 29 -10.68 -3.00 -1.06
N GLU A 30 -11.88 -3.58 -1.17
CA GLU A 30 -12.83 -3.20 -2.22
C GLU A 30 -13.17 -1.71 -2.20
N ALA A 31 -13.40 -1.15 -1.00
CA ALA A 31 -13.68 0.27 -0.86
C ALA A 31 -12.50 1.16 -1.28
N ILE A 32 -11.26 0.76 -0.93
CA ILE A 32 -10.03 1.46 -1.35
C ILE A 32 -9.93 1.46 -2.88
N PHE A 33 -9.98 0.28 -3.49
CA PHE A 33 -9.76 0.16 -4.93
C PHE A 33 -10.89 0.74 -5.78
N SER A 34 -12.14 0.65 -5.35
CA SER A 34 -13.26 1.35 -6.00
C SER A 34 -13.05 2.87 -6.01
N ALA A 35 -12.59 3.44 -4.90
CA ALA A 35 -12.31 4.88 -4.83
C ALA A 35 -11.11 5.28 -5.69
N LEU A 36 -10.07 4.45 -5.78
CA LEU A 36 -8.90 4.69 -6.62
C LEU A 36 -9.23 4.58 -8.12
N GLU A 37 -10.02 3.59 -8.50
CA GLU A 37 -10.49 3.44 -9.90
C GLU A 37 -11.33 4.63 -10.35
N ALA A 38 -12.25 5.09 -9.51
CA ALA A 38 -13.06 6.29 -9.80
C ALA A 38 -12.21 7.56 -10.02
N ARG A 39 -10.96 7.57 -9.51
CA ARG A 39 -9.99 8.66 -9.67
C ARG A 39 -8.95 8.39 -10.77
N ALA A 40 -9.05 7.27 -11.49
CA ALA A 40 -8.04 6.79 -12.44
C ALA A 40 -6.61 6.75 -11.85
N ALA A 41 -6.49 6.34 -10.57
CA ALA A 41 -5.27 6.43 -9.76
C ALA A 41 -4.54 5.09 -9.62
N ILE A 42 -4.70 4.15 -10.55
CA ILE A 42 -4.07 2.83 -10.51
C ILE A 42 -3.33 2.53 -11.81
N ASP A 43 -4.03 2.61 -12.94
CA ASP A 43 -3.50 2.18 -14.24
C ASP A 43 -2.27 3.02 -14.63
N GLY A 44 -1.18 2.35 -14.99
CA GLY A 44 0.09 2.96 -15.36
C GLY A 44 0.88 3.59 -14.20
N MET A 45 0.37 3.55 -12.97
CA MET A 45 0.96 4.23 -11.81
C MET A 45 2.15 3.47 -11.21
N ARG A 46 3.04 4.24 -10.54
CA ARG A 46 4.08 3.71 -9.65
C ARG A 46 3.53 3.65 -8.23
N VAL A 47 3.42 2.45 -7.71
CA VAL A 47 2.78 2.16 -6.42
C VAL A 47 3.83 1.70 -5.40
N LEU A 48 3.71 2.19 -4.19
CA LEU A 48 4.49 1.76 -3.03
C LEU A 48 3.55 1.18 -1.97
N ASP A 49 3.85 -0.02 -1.50
CA ASP A 49 3.13 -0.68 -0.42
C ASP A 49 4.08 -0.87 0.77
N LEU A 50 3.90 -0.02 1.77
CA LEU A 50 4.69 -0.01 3.00
C LEU A 50 4.02 -0.86 4.07
N TYR A 51 4.80 -1.67 4.78
CA TYR A 51 4.29 -2.68 5.71
C TYR A 51 3.44 -3.72 4.96
N SER A 52 3.93 -4.16 3.82
CA SER A 52 3.15 -4.89 2.80
C SER A 52 2.65 -6.26 3.25
N GLY A 53 3.24 -6.88 4.27
CA GLY A 53 2.82 -8.17 4.81
C GLY A 53 2.72 -9.26 3.73
N SER A 54 1.49 -9.64 3.37
CA SER A 54 1.24 -10.55 2.25
C SER A 54 1.42 -9.92 0.87
N GLY A 55 1.53 -8.61 0.79
CA GLY A 55 1.53 -7.83 -0.45
C GLY A 55 0.13 -7.60 -1.05
N ALA A 56 -0.94 -7.83 -0.29
CA ALA A 56 -2.30 -7.82 -0.84
C ALA A 56 -2.71 -6.50 -1.48
N LEU A 57 -2.32 -5.35 -0.93
CA LEU A 57 -2.65 -4.03 -1.49
C LEU A 57 -1.83 -3.74 -2.76
N GLY A 58 -0.52 -3.87 -2.70
CA GLY A 58 0.34 -3.62 -3.85
C GLY A 58 0.09 -4.59 -5.00
N LEU A 59 -0.13 -5.88 -4.71
CA LEU A 59 -0.41 -6.89 -5.73
C LEU A 59 -1.81 -6.74 -6.34
N GLU A 60 -2.78 -6.24 -5.58
CA GLU A 60 -4.08 -5.84 -6.12
C GLU A 60 -3.92 -4.68 -7.13
N ALA A 61 -3.11 -3.67 -6.78
CA ALA A 61 -2.80 -2.58 -7.69
C ALA A 61 -2.11 -3.08 -8.97
N ALA A 62 -1.14 -3.99 -8.85
CA ALA A 62 -0.49 -4.63 -10.00
C ALA A 62 -1.52 -5.34 -10.89
N SER A 63 -2.42 -6.13 -10.29
CA SER A 63 -3.47 -6.86 -11.01
C SER A 63 -4.43 -5.94 -11.75
N ARG A 64 -4.64 -4.71 -11.26
CA ARG A 64 -5.53 -3.69 -11.85
C ARG A 64 -4.82 -2.71 -12.80
N GLY A 65 -3.56 -2.94 -13.14
CA GLY A 65 -2.87 -2.18 -14.19
C GLY A 65 -1.78 -1.23 -13.72
N ALA A 66 -1.41 -1.21 -12.43
CA ALA A 66 -0.24 -0.46 -11.99
C ALA A 66 1.01 -0.93 -12.75
N ALA A 67 1.80 0.01 -13.28
CA ALA A 67 2.97 -0.31 -14.09
C ALA A 67 4.16 -0.79 -13.25
N HIS A 68 4.30 -0.25 -12.04
CA HIS A 68 5.39 -0.57 -11.14
C HIS A 68 4.90 -0.62 -9.71
N VAL A 69 5.21 -1.70 -8.99
CA VAL A 69 4.84 -1.88 -7.58
C VAL A 69 6.07 -2.23 -6.78
N THR A 70 6.31 -1.48 -5.70
CA THR A 70 7.35 -1.78 -4.71
C THR A 70 6.68 -2.21 -3.41
N LEU A 71 6.97 -3.43 -2.97
CA LEU A 71 6.49 -3.99 -1.70
C LEU A 71 7.63 -3.93 -0.68
N VAL A 72 7.40 -3.27 0.44
CA VAL A 72 8.40 -3.12 1.51
C VAL A 72 7.85 -3.67 2.81
N ASP A 73 8.53 -4.65 3.36
CA ASP A 73 8.25 -5.22 4.67
C ASP A 73 9.54 -5.78 5.28
N ARG A 74 9.63 -5.82 6.59
CA ARG A 74 10.76 -6.46 7.27
C ARG A 74 10.84 -7.95 6.95
N LEU A 75 9.68 -8.62 6.82
CA LEU A 75 9.53 -10.04 6.50
C LEU A 75 8.91 -10.22 5.12
N ALA A 76 9.71 -10.12 4.07
CA ALA A 76 9.25 -10.07 2.68
C ALA A 76 9.09 -11.45 2.00
N ALA A 77 9.28 -12.56 2.69
CA ALA A 77 9.22 -13.88 2.05
C ALA A 77 7.83 -14.16 1.47
N THR A 78 6.79 -13.98 2.27
CA THR A 78 5.40 -14.24 1.85
C THR A 78 4.96 -13.34 0.70
N SER A 79 5.27 -12.04 0.75
CA SER A 79 4.93 -11.12 -0.34
C SER A 79 5.69 -11.44 -1.63
N ARG A 80 6.93 -11.90 -1.53
CA ARG A 80 7.74 -12.33 -2.69
C ARG A 80 7.13 -13.56 -3.37
N ASP A 81 6.73 -14.56 -2.59
CA ASP A 81 6.08 -15.76 -3.13
C ASP A 81 4.73 -15.42 -3.77
N ASN A 82 3.94 -14.57 -3.13
CA ASN A 82 2.69 -14.08 -3.69
C ASN A 82 2.91 -13.27 -4.97
N ALA A 83 3.92 -12.39 -5.01
CA ALA A 83 4.28 -11.63 -6.21
C ALA A 83 4.61 -12.56 -7.38
N THR A 84 5.41 -13.60 -7.14
CA THR A 84 5.74 -14.62 -8.15
C THR A 84 4.48 -15.29 -8.70
N ARG A 85 3.51 -15.62 -7.85
CA ARG A 85 2.25 -16.25 -8.26
C ARG A 85 1.36 -15.30 -9.06
N VAL A 86 1.27 -14.05 -8.65
CA VAL A 86 0.51 -13.01 -9.35
C VAL A 86 1.10 -12.75 -10.74
N LEU A 87 2.43 -12.59 -10.82
CA LEU A 87 3.13 -12.31 -12.09
C LEU A 87 3.01 -13.45 -13.11
N LYS A 88 2.79 -14.70 -12.68
CA LYS A 88 2.48 -15.81 -13.60
C LYS A 88 1.16 -15.63 -14.37
N GLN A 89 0.25 -14.80 -13.87
CA GLN A 89 -1.02 -14.47 -14.50
C GLN A 89 -0.94 -13.18 -15.34
N ALA A 90 0.19 -12.47 -15.29
CA ALA A 90 0.33 -11.17 -15.93
C ALA A 90 0.29 -11.26 -17.47
N PRO A 91 -0.19 -10.22 -18.16
CA PRO A 91 -0.13 -10.11 -19.61
C PRO A 91 1.32 -10.21 -20.10
N LYS A 92 1.55 -11.00 -21.16
CA LYS A 92 2.91 -11.27 -21.67
C LYS A 92 3.54 -10.04 -22.33
N ASP A 93 2.73 -9.20 -22.91
CA ASP A 93 3.13 -8.01 -23.70
C ASP A 93 3.43 -6.78 -22.83
N ALA A 94 2.84 -6.70 -21.64
CA ALA A 94 3.02 -5.57 -20.73
C ALA A 94 2.88 -6.02 -19.26
N PRO A 95 3.77 -6.89 -18.76
CA PRO A 95 3.72 -7.30 -17.36
C PRO A 95 4.10 -6.12 -16.46
N PRO A 96 3.46 -5.97 -15.29
CA PRO A 96 3.90 -4.99 -14.30
C PRO A 96 5.28 -5.36 -13.74
N ILE A 97 6.04 -4.36 -13.34
CA ILE A 97 7.27 -4.57 -12.57
C ILE A 97 6.89 -4.63 -11.09
N VAL A 98 7.20 -5.74 -10.43
CA VAL A 98 6.98 -5.89 -8.99
C VAL A 98 8.33 -6.16 -8.29
N VAL A 99 8.70 -5.28 -7.38
CA VAL A 99 9.91 -5.38 -6.57
C VAL A 99 9.52 -5.62 -5.12
N THR A 100 10.15 -6.61 -4.49
CA THR A 100 9.91 -6.95 -3.08
C THR A 100 11.19 -6.76 -2.28
N LEU A 101 11.13 -5.92 -1.24
CA LEU A 101 12.27 -5.54 -0.42
C LEU A 101 12.05 -5.95 1.04
N GLY A 102 12.96 -6.80 1.55
CA GLY A 102 12.97 -7.25 2.94
C GLY A 102 13.83 -6.33 3.81
N GLN A 103 13.27 -5.22 4.25
CA GLN A 103 13.96 -4.25 5.12
C GLN A 103 12.96 -3.41 5.92
N PRO A 104 13.39 -2.76 7.01
CA PRO A 104 12.54 -1.82 7.74
C PRO A 104 12.09 -0.67 6.84
N VAL A 105 10.82 -0.27 6.96
CA VAL A 105 10.21 0.82 6.15
C VAL A 105 11.00 2.13 6.30
N GLN A 106 11.38 2.49 7.51
CA GLN A 106 12.14 3.72 7.75
C GLN A 106 13.48 3.71 7.04
N ALA A 107 14.22 2.59 7.08
CA ALA A 107 15.51 2.46 6.38
C ALA A 107 15.31 2.58 4.86
N PHE A 108 14.25 1.97 4.32
CA PHE A 108 13.89 2.10 2.92
C PHE A 108 13.60 3.57 2.54
N LEU A 109 12.74 4.26 3.27
CA LEU A 109 12.36 5.64 2.96
C LEU A 109 13.53 6.62 2.98
N VAL A 110 14.47 6.44 3.92
CA VAL A 110 15.70 7.27 3.99
C VAL A 110 16.60 7.05 2.78
N SER A 111 16.70 5.83 2.28
CA SER A 111 17.58 5.47 1.16
C SER A 111 16.90 5.58 -0.22
N ALA A 112 15.57 5.65 -0.28
CA ALA A 112 14.83 5.66 -1.51
C ALA A 112 15.17 6.86 -2.41
N ARG A 113 15.24 6.62 -3.71
CA ARG A 113 15.51 7.63 -4.75
C ARG A 113 14.33 7.81 -5.70
N ASP A 114 13.45 6.82 -5.77
CA ASP A 114 12.26 6.84 -6.62
C ASP A 114 11.18 7.78 -6.08
N SER A 115 10.19 8.06 -6.94
CA SER A 115 8.97 8.80 -6.58
C SER A 115 7.74 7.97 -6.95
N TRP A 116 6.65 8.14 -6.20
CA TRP A 116 5.43 7.35 -6.35
C TRP A 116 4.20 8.20 -6.58
N ASP A 117 3.25 7.60 -7.31
CA ASP A 117 1.92 8.17 -7.60
C ASP A 117 0.89 7.75 -6.55
N LEU A 118 1.05 6.54 -5.99
CA LEU A 118 0.16 5.94 -5.01
C LEU A 118 0.95 5.21 -3.94
N VAL A 119 0.63 5.44 -2.68
CA VAL A 119 1.26 4.77 -1.54
C VAL A 119 0.20 4.18 -0.63
N PHE A 120 0.33 2.91 -0.31
CA PHE A 120 -0.37 2.25 0.78
C PHE A 120 0.54 2.21 2.01
N MET A 121 -0.02 2.50 3.16
CA MET A 121 0.70 2.49 4.43
C MET A 121 -0.20 1.88 5.51
N ASP A 122 0.07 0.62 5.87
CA ASP A 122 -0.68 -0.12 6.88
C ASP A 122 0.27 -0.59 8.00
N PRO A 123 0.75 0.34 8.84
CA PRO A 123 1.70 0.02 9.89
C PRO A 123 1.04 -0.80 11.01
N PRO A 124 1.83 -1.61 11.75
CA PRO A 124 1.35 -2.31 12.93
C PRO A 124 0.65 -1.36 13.92
N TYR A 125 -0.41 -1.84 14.58
CA TYR A 125 -1.23 -1.02 15.50
C TYR A 125 -0.48 -0.50 16.73
N ASP A 126 0.62 -1.15 17.12
CA ASP A 126 1.49 -0.75 18.22
C ASP A 126 2.48 0.38 17.84
N PHE A 127 2.55 0.75 16.56
CA PHE A 127 3.35 1.91 16.14
C PHE A 127 2.76 3.20 16.68
N GLY A 128 3.60 3.95 17.39
CA GLY A 128 3.25 5.26 17.92
C GLY A 128 3.11 6.34 16.83
N LEU A 129 2.55 7.49 17.23
CA LEU A 129 2.44 8.64 16.32
C LEU A 129 3.82 9.12 15.82
N PRO A 130 4.88 9.17 16.66
CA PRO A 130 6.19 9.65 16.21
C PRO A 130 6.78 8.86 15.06
N GLU A 131 6.65 7.53 15.05
CA GLU A 131 7.14 6.68 13.97
C GLU A 131 6.38 6.91 12.67
N ILE A 132 5.07 7.11 12.77
CA ILE A 132 4.22 7.38 11.61
C ILE A 132 4.55 8.75 11.02
N GLU A 133 4.69 9.77 11.87
CA GLU A 133 5.05 11.12 11.44
C GLU A 133 6.42 11.15 10.75
N GLN A 134 7.43 10.51 11.32
CA GLN A 134 8.76 10.38 10.69
C GLN A 134 8.70 9.71 9.33
N ASN A 135 7.91 8.65 9.20
CA ASN A 135 7.77 7.96 7.92
C ASN A 135 7.03 8.83 6.90
N LEU A 136 6.01 9.56 7.31
CA LEU A 136 5.30 10.50 6.42
C LEU A 136 6.20 11.67 6.00
N GLU A 137 7.04 12.20 6.90
CA GLU A 137 8.03 13.23 6.57
C GLU A 137 9.04 12.74 5.53
N ALA A 138 9.59 11.54 5.73
CA ALA A 138 10.52 10.94 4.77
C ALA A 138 9.84 10.64 3.42
N LEU A 139 8.57 10.23 3.45
CA LEU A 139 7.78 9.94 2.26
C LEU A 139 7.43 11.21 1.47
N ALA A 140 7.17 12.34 2.14
CA ALA A 140 6.68 13.56 1.51
C ALA A 140 7.57 14.01 0.32
N SER A 141 8.89 13.92 0.47
CA SER A 141 9.85 14.26 -0.59
C SER A 141 9.91 13.26 -1.75
N ARG A 142 9.19 12.14 -1.63
CA ARG A 142 9.15 11.03 -2.61
C ARG A 142 7.79 10.88 -3.28
N LEU A 143 6.87 11.74 -2.97
CA LEU A 143 5.57 11.78 -3.61
C LEU A 143 5.62 12.67 -4.86
N LYS A 144 5.05 12.20 -5.95
CA LYS A 144 4.82 13.05 -7.11
C LYS A 144 3.70 14.06 -6.82
N PRO A 145 3.65 15.20 -7.47
CA PRO A 145 2.53 16.13 -7.35
C PRO A 145 1.20 15.43 -7.60
N GLY A 146 0.24 15.60 -6.69
CA GLY A 146 -1.07 14.93 -6.77
C GLY A 146 -1.07 13.45 -6.38
N ALA A 147 0.04 12.92 -5.88
CA ALA A 147 0.09 11.53 -5.38
C ALA A 147 -0.87 11.33 -4.21
N ILE A 148 -1.39 10.10 -4.11
CA ILE A 148 -2.32 9.70 -3.06
C ILE A 148 -1.60 8.78 -2.08
N VAL A 149 -1.81 9.04 -0.78
CA VAL A 149 -1.41 8.11 0.27
C VAL A 149 -2.66 7.60 0.98
N VAL A 150 -2.81 6.29 1.06
CA VAL A 150 -3.88 5.63 1.83
C VAL A 150 -3.23 5.06 3.08
N LEU A 151 -3.46 5.71 4.22
CA LEU A 151 -2.94 5.30 5.52
C LEU A 151 -4.03 4.60 6.32
N GLU A 152 -3.79 3.37 6.73
CA GLU A 152 -4.65 2.61 7.63
C GLU A 152 -4.17 2.76 9.09
N ARG A 153 -5.10 3.03 10.00
CA ARG A 153 -4.86 3.08 11.44
C ARG A 153 -6.04 2.49 12.20
N SER A 154 -5.86 2.23 13.49
CA SER A 154 -7.01 1.99 14.37
C SER A 154 -7.90 3.23 14.41
N SER A 155 -9.22 3.04 14.38
CA SER A 155 -10.20 4.13 14.51
C SER A 155 -10.08 4.86 15.86
N ARG A 156 -9.45 4.23 16.85
CA ARG A 156 -9.18 4.78 18.19
C ARG A 156 -7.88 5.56 18.28
N THR A 157 -7.07 5.59 17.21
CA THR A 157 -5.83 6.35 17.20
C THR A 157 -6.14 7.85 17.34
N PRO A 158 -5.44 8.58 18.23
CA PRO A 158 -5.61 10.02 18.35
C PRO A 158 -5.35 10.76 17.03
N ALA A 159 -5.94 11.93 16.89
CA ALA A 159 -5.66 12.81 15.75
C ALA A 159 -4.15 13.12 15.69
N GLN A 160 -3.62 13.15 14.46
CA GLN A 160 -2.22 13.46 14.20
C GLN A 160 -2.10 14.64 13.25
N GLY A 161 -0.94 15.28 13.27
CA GLY A 161 -0.57 16.28 12.28
C GLY A 161 -0.08 15.64 10.98
N TRP A 162 -0.04 16.44 9.93
CA TRP A 162 0.48 16.01 8.63
C TRP A 162 1.73 16.86 8.30
N PRO A 163 2.80 16.27 7.77
CA PRO A 163 4.00 17.01 7.40
C PRO A 163 3.73 17.95 6.24
N ALA A 164 4.60 18.95 6.08
CA ALA A 164 4.53 19.86 4.94
C ALA A 164 4.55 19.07 3.61
N GLY A 165 3.71 19.49 2.66
CA GLY A 165 3.55 18.81 1.36
C GLY A 165 2.56 17.63 1.37
N ILE A 166 1.96 17.30 2.51
CA ILE A 166 0.90 16.30 2.62
C ILE A 166 -0.30 16.92 3.32
N SER A 167 -1.48 16.72 2.76
CA SER A 167 -2.74 17.20 3.33
C SER A 167 -3.77 16.08 3.46
N LEU A 168 -4.60 16.14 4.50
CA LEU A 168 -5.72 15.22 4.66
C LEU A 168 -6.86 15.63 3.74
N GLU A 169 -7.24 14.77 2.80
CA GLU A 169 -8.44 14.95 1.98
C GLU A 169 -9.69 14.38 2.67
N ARG A 170 -9.57 13.19 3.25
CA ARG A 170 -10.71 12.50 3.85
C ARG A 170 -10.26 11.45 4.85
N ARG A 171 -11.02 11.30 5.94
CA ARG A 171 -11.00 10.13 6.82
C ARG A 171 -12.30 9.37 6.66
N LYS A 172 -12.23 8.05 6.65
CA LYS A 172 -13.38 7.16 6.67
C LYS A 172 -13.13 5.97 7.59
N ASP A 173 -14.06 5.73 8.49
CA ASP A 173 -13.98 4.65 9.47
C ASP A 173 -14.79 3.42 9.00
N TYR A 174 -14.21 2.25 9.21
CA TYR A 174 -14.80 0.94 8.94
C TYR A 174 -14.63 0.09 10.21
N GLY A 175 -15.57 0.19 11.16
CA GLY A 175 -15.45 -0.46 12.46
C GLY A 175 -14.20 0.02 13.22
N ASP A 176 -13.31 -0.88 13.55
CA ASP A 176 -12.07 -0.57 14.28
C ASP A 176 -10.94 -0.01 13.38
N THR A 177 -11.17 0.11 12.09
CA THR A 177 -10.20 0.62 11.09
C THR A 177 -10.58 2.01 10.63
N ALA A 178 -9.63 2.93 10.62
CA ALA A 178 -9.73 4.24 9.99
C ALA A 178 -8.82 4.32 8.78
N LEU A 179 -9.35 4.76 7.64
CA LEU A 179 -8.60 5.10 6.44
C LEU A 179 -8.44 6.60 6.32
N TYR A 180 -7.21 7.04 6.24
CA TYR A 180 -6.85 8.43 5.94
C TYR A 180 -6.39 8.51 4.49
N TRP A 181 -7.10 9.31 3.71
CA TRP A 181 -6.76 9.65 2.34
C TRP A 181 -6.00 10.95 2.34
N LEU A 182 -4.74 10.88 1.97
CA LEU A 182 -3.84 12.04 1.96
C LEU A 182 -3.44 12.36 0.54
N ALA A 183 -3.25 13.64 0.25
CA ALA A 183 -2.77 14.13 -1.03
C ALA A 183 -1.44 14.84 -0.89
N ALA A 184 -0.54 14.62 -1.85
CA ALA A 184 0.67 15.41 -2.03
C ALA A 184 0.35 16.72 -2.75
N GLY A 185 0.87 17.82 -2.20
CA GLY A 185 0.75 19.16 -2.80
C GLY A 185 1.77 19.42 -3.90
#